data_4108765cc568c4d88074bcaf977fc086
#
_entry.id   4108765cc568c4d88074bcaf977fc086
#
_cell.length_a   1.000
_cell.length_b   1.000
_cell.length_c   1.000
_cell.angle_alpha   90.00
_cell.angle_beta   90.00
_cell.angle_gamma   90.00
#
_symmetry.space_group_name_H-M   'P 1'
#
loop_
_entity.id
_entity.type
_entity.pdbx_description
1 polymer ?
#
loop_
_entity_poly.entity_id
_entity_poly.type
_entity_poly.pdbx_seq_one_letter_code
_entity_poly.pdbx_strand_id
1 'polypeptide(L)'
;MSEAAVAPSKVSGHTVLAFDFGARWIGVAVGDTETRLANPLGMFEASGASRCMAEVETLVREWRPELLVVGLPLAMDGGEHDMTRRARRFARRLEARFRLPVELTDERLSSTAAEETFRKSGLGGRKRKQTVHALAAQIILQSYLDGPPRR
;
A
#
# COMPACT_ATOMS: atom_id res chain seq x y z
N MET A 1 -9.11 -3.52 31.08
CA MET A 1 -8.81 -3.90 30.66
C MET A 1 -8.76 -4.60 30.17
N SER A 2 -8.98 -4.63 29.95
CA SER A 2 -8.77 -5.39 29.57
C SER A 2 -8.67 -5.69 28.65
N GLU A 3 -8.97 -5.58 28.14
CA GLU A 3 -8.72 -5.99 27.43
C GLU A 3 -8.21 -6.24 26.73
N ALA A 4 -8.35 -6.00 26.68
CA ALA A 4 -7.77 -6.24 26.15
C ALA A 4 -7.24 -6.76 25.56
N ALA A 5 -7.50 -6.72 25.59
CA ALA A 5 -6.54 -7.37 25.21
C ALA A 5 -6.58 -8.02 24.01
N VAL A 6 -7.15 -8.23 23.59
CA VAL A 6 -7.21 -8.65 22.68
C VAL A 6 -6.72 -8.31 21.46
N ALA A 7 -7.06 -7.55 21.11
CA ALA A 7 -6.47 -7.04 20.01
C ALA A 7 -5.06 -6.71 20.20
N PRO A 8 -4.48 -7.13 21.24
CA PRO A 8 -3.09 -6.86 21.48
C PRO A 8 -2.23 -7.19 20.29
N SER A 9 -2.52 -8.28 19.61
CA SER A 9 -1.69 -8.64 18.48
C SER A 9 -1.75 -7.60 17.37
N LYS A 10 -2.89 -6.94 17.21
CA LYS A 10 -3.02 -5.94 16.18
C LYS A 10 -2.32 -4.64 16.54
N VAL A 11 -2.21 -4.35 17.81
CA VAL A 11 -1.59 -3.12 18.24
C VAL A 11 -0.18 -3.36 18.72
N SER A 12 0.40 -4.49 18.36
CA SER A 12 1.74 -4.84 18.79
C SER A 12 2.82 -4.05 18.06
N GLY A 13 2.46 -3.28 17.04
CA GLY A 13 3.43 -2.49 16.31
C GLY A 13 4.04 -3.22 15.14
N HIS A 14 3.39 -4.22 14.63
CA HIS A 14 3.92 -5.00 13.51
C HIS A 14 3.15 -4.80 12.21
N THR A 15 2.06 -4.09 12.23
CA THR A 15 1.20 -3.94 11.05
C THR A 15 1.73 -2.87 10.13
N VAL A 16 1.70 -3.13 8.83
CA VAL A 16 2.13 -2.21 7.80
C VAL A 16 1.04 -2.08 6.75
N LEU A 17 0.75 -0.86 6.34
CA LEU A 17 -0.15 -0.62 5.21
C LEU A 17 0.68 -0.17 4.03
N ALA A 18 0.34 -0.66 2.85
CA ALA A 18 1.03 -0.28 1.62
C ALA A 18 0.03 0.25 0.61
N PHE A 19 0.50 1.22 -0.18
CA PHE A 19 -0.33 1.89 -1.17
C PHE A 19 0.37 1.87 -2.51
N ASP A 20 -0.38 1.48 -3.55
CA ASP A 20 0.06 1.57 -4.93
C ASP A 20 -0.59 2.82 -5.51
N PHE A 21 0.16 3.91 -5.57
CA PHE A 21 -0.39 5.19 -5.99
C PHE A 21 -0.52 5.26 -7.50
N GLY A 22 -1.76 5.40 -7.99
CA GLY A 22 -2.02 5.54 -9.40
C GLY A 22 -2.75 6.84 -9.70
N ALA A 23 -2.90 7.15 -10.98
CA ALA A 23 -3.54 8.39 -11.40
C ALA A 23 -5.00 8.43 -11.02
N ARG A 24 -5.66 7.29 -11.06
CA ARG A 24 -7.09 7.21 -10.81
C ARG A 24 -7.45 6.36 -9.60
N TRP A 25 -6.68 5.33 -9.35
CA TRP A 25 -6.95 4.40 -8.27
C TRP A 25 -5.72 4.20 -7.42
N ILE A 26 -5.95 4.03 -6.13
CA ILE A 26 -4.88 3.72 -5.20
C ILE A 26 -5.18 2.34 -4.62
N GLY A 27 -4.29 1.38 -4.88
CA GLY A 27 -4.43 0.04 -4.33
C GLY A 27 -3.92 -0.01 -2.91
N VAL A 28 -4.46 -0.92 -2.11
CA VAL A 28 -4.12 -1.02 -0.69
C VAL A 28 -3.85 -2.46 -0.31
N ALA A 29 -2.82 -2.66 0.49
CA ALA A 29 -2.51 -3.96 1.06
C ALA A 29 -2.13 -3.78 2.52
N VAL A 30 -2.28 -4.85 3.29
CA VAL A 30 -1.89 -4.84 4.69
C VAL A 30 -0.97 -6.03 4.93
N GLY A 31 0.01 -5.85 5.78
CA GLY A 31 0.94 -6.92 6.10
C GLY A 31 1.46 -6.79 7.50
N ASP A 32 2.36 -7.68 7.84
CA ASP A 32 2.88 -7.79 9.20
C ASP A 32 4.39 -8.04 9.12
N THR A 33 5.16 -7.25 9.86
CA THR A 33 6.61 -7.37 9.82
C THR A 33 7.11 -8.63 10.50
N GLU A 34 6.32 -9.20 11.37
CA GLU A 34 6.71 -10.41 12.08
C GLU A 34 6.48 -11.66 11.24
N THR A 35 5.29 -11.80 10.71
CA THR A 35 4.99 -12.95 9.84
C THR A 35 5.54 -12.76 8.43
N ARG A 36 5.78 -11.49 8.04
CA ARG A 36 6.29 -11.15 6.71
C ARG A 36 5.34 -11.57 5.59
N LEU A 37 4.04 -11.48 5.86
CA LEU A 37 3.03 -11.80 4.89
C LEU A 37 2.22 -10.56 4.56
N ALA A 38 1.92 -10.37 3.27
CA ALA A 38 1.13 -9.26 2.79
C ALA A 38 -0.16 -9.78 2.17
N ASN A 39 -1.25 -9.06 2.40
CA ASN A 39 -2.56 -9.43 1.86
C ASN A 39 -3.18 -8.22 1.18
N PRO A 40 -3.87 -8.42 0.05
CA PRO A 40 -4.54 -7.31 -0.61
C PRO A 40 -5.79 -6.90 0.17
N LEU A 41 -6.06 -5.59 0.23
CA LEU A 41 -7.27 -5.10 0.88
C LEU A 41 -8.28 -4.58 -0.13
N GLY A 42 -7.84 -3.83 -1.14
CA GLY A 42 -8.75 -3.26 -2.09
C GLY A 42 -8.16 -2.03 -2.75
N MET A 43 -9.04 -1.10 -3.11
CA MET A 43 -8.59 0.15 -3.73
C MET A 43 -9.58 1.25 -3.43
N PHE A 44 -9.13 2.50 -3.59
CA PHE A 44 -10.04 3.64 -3.52
C PHE A 44 -9.64 4.64 -4.59
N GLU A 45 -10.55 5.56 -4.88
CA GLU A 45 -10.35 6.51 -5.97
C GLU A 45 -9.41 7.62 -5.54
N ALA A 46 -8.46 7.94 -6.42
CA ALA A 46 -7.44 8.96 -6.14
C ALA A 46 -7.94 10.33 -6.57
N SER A 47 -9.10 10.74 -6.09
CA SER A 47 -9.68 12.02 -6.48
C SER A 47 -9.72 12.97 -5.30
N GLY A 48 -8.86 13.99 -5.33
CA GLY A 48 -8.83 14.99 -4.29
C GLY A 48 -8.03 14.57 -3.08
N ALA A 49 -7.18 15.47 -2.62
CA ALA A 49 -6.32 15.17 -1.48
C ALA A 49 -7.11 14.90 -0.20
N SER A 50 -8.16 15.69 0.04
CA SER A 50 -8.97 15.51 1.24
C SER A 50 -9.63 14.14 1.29
N ARG A 51 -10.19 13.71 0.17
CA ARG A 51 -10.87 12.44 0.12
C ARG A 51 -9.89 11.29 0.29
N CYS A 52 -8.72 11.40 -0.34
CA CYS A 52 -7.69 10.37 -0.18
C CYS A 52 -7.26 10.26 1.28
N MET A 53 -7.07 11.40 1.94
CA MET A 53 -6.66 11.37 3.34
C MET A 53 -7.74 10.77 4.22
N ALA A 54 -9.01 11.00 3.90
CA ALA A 54 -10.10 10.42 4.66
C ALA A 54 -10.14 8.91 4.51
N GLU A 55 -9.90 8.41 3.30
CA GLU A 55 -9.84 6.97 3.08
C GLU A 55 -8.70 6.34 3.86
N VAL A 56 -7.53 6.99 3.84
CA VAL A 56 -6.39 6.47 4.57
C VAL A 56 -6.64 6.52 6.08
N GLU A 57 -7.30 7.58 6.53
CA GLU A 57 -7.60 7.69 7.96
C GLU A 57 -8.45 6.51 8.45
N THR A 58 -9.43 6.11 7.67
CA THR A 58 -10.25 4.96 8.01
C THR A 58 -9.39 3.71 8.14
N LEU A 59 -8.46 3.52 7.20
CA LEU A 59 -7.58 2.36 7.22
C LEU A 59 -6.62 2.41 8.41
N VAL A 60 -6.09 3.59 8.71
CA VAL A 60 -5.17 3.74 9.83
C VAL A 60 -5.88 3.44 11.15
N ARG A 61 -7.12 3.89 11.28
CA ARG A 61 -7.89 3.62 12.49
C ARG A 61 -8.19 2.15 12.64
N GLU A 62 -8.48 1.50 11.53
CA GLU A 62 -8.86 0.09 11.56
C GLU A 62 -7.66 -0.81 11.82
N TRP A 63 -6.55 -0.55 11.15
CA TRP A 63 -5.41 -1.45 11.19
C TRP A 63 -4.29 -1.03 12.15
N ARG A 64 -4.28 0.24 12.52
CA ARG A 64 -3.28 0.81 13.44
C ARG A 64 -1.86 0.41 13.05
N PRO A 65 -1.44 0.79 11.85
CA PRO A 65 -0.11 0.42 11.38
C PRO A 65 0.99 1.18 12.11
N GLU A 66 2.16 0.58 12.16
CA GLU A 66 3.33 1.26 12.67
C GLU A 66 4.10 1.93 11.55
N LEU A 67 3.79 1.56 10.30
CA LEU A 67 4.56 2.00 9.15
C LEU A 67 3.67 2.02 7.92
N LEU A 68 3.90 3.00 7.06
CA LEU A 68 3.21 3.07 5.77
C LEU A 68 4.24 2.92 4.66
N VAL A 69 3.88 2.20 3.61
CA VAL A 69 4.75 1.99 2.46
C VAL A 69 4.02 2.52 1.22
N VAL A 70 4.72 3.30 0.41
CA VAL A 70 4.14 3.83 -0.83
C VAL A 70 5.01 3.37 -1.99
N GLY A 71 4.37 2.75 -2.99
CA GLY A 71 5.07 2.35 -4.19
C GLY A 71 5.38 3.56 -5.04
N LEU A 72 6.61 3.63 -5.52
CA LEU A 72 7.08 4.75 -6.31
C LEU A 72 7.13 4.35 -7.78
N PRO A 73 6.23 4.88 -8.61
CA PRO A 73 6.18 4.49 -10.02
C PRO A 73 7.28 5.18 -10.82
N LEU A 74 8.39 4.49 -10.98
CA LEU A 74 9.51 5.00 -11.76
C LEU A 74 9.44 4.48 -13.19
N ALA A 75 10.09 5.22 -14.11
CA ALA A 75 10.23 4.73 -15.48
C ALA A 75 11.15 3.50 -15.46
N MET A 76 11.09 2.73 -16.55
CA MET A 76 11.87 1.48 -16.59
C MET A 76 13.38 1.73 -16.45
N ASP A 77 13.85 2.90 -16.84
CA ASP A 77 15.25 3.24 -16.68
C ASP A 77 15.57 3.79 -15.28
N GLY A 78 14.56 3.82 -14.40
CA GLY A 78 14.74 4.33 -13.05
C GLY A 78 14.49 5.82 -12.91
N GLY A 79 14.13 6.50 -14.00
CA GLY A 79 13.90 7.94 -13.97
C GLY A 79 12.55 8.29 -13.37
N GLU A 80 12.45 9.51 -12.84
CA GLU A 80 11.20 10.01 -12.29
C GLU A 80 10.38 10.74 -13.35
N HIS A 81 9.08 10.63 -13.21
CA HIS A 81 8.14 11.33 -14.08
C HIS A 81 7.02 11.92 -13.21
N ASP A 82 5.99 12.44 -13.86
CA ASP A 82 4.94 13.14 -13.15
C ASP A 82 4.27 12.29 -12.05
N MET A 83 3.97 11.04 -12.38
CA MET A 83 3.36 10.15 -11.39
C MET A 83 4.29 9.88 -10.22
N THR A 84 5.60 9.82 -10.47
CA THR A 84 6.55 9.64 -9.39
C THR A 84 6.48 10.81 -8.41
N ARG A 85 6.45 12.01 -8.94
CA ARG A 85 6.38 13.21 -8.10
C ARG A 85 5.08 13.26 -7.31
N ARG A 86 3.98 12.83 -7.93
CA ARG A 86 2.70 12.83 -7.26
C ARG A 86 2.68 11.80 -6.13
N ALA A 87 3.29 10.64 -6.36
CA ALA A 87 3.39 9.61 -5.33
C ALA A 87 4.22 10.10 -4.15
N ARG A 88 5.32 10.82 -4.43
CA ARG A 88 6.14 11.38 -3.36
C ARG A 88 5.35 12.40 -2.55
N ARG A 89 4.54 13.21 -3.22
CA ARG A 89 3.71 14.20 -2.53
C ARG A 89 2.67 13.51 -1.65
N PHE A 90 2.08 12.45 -2.16
CA PHE A 90 1.15 11.65 -1.39
C PHE A 90 1.82 11.10 -0.13
N ALA A 91 3.02 10.56 -0.28
CA ALA A 91 3.77 10.02 0.85
C ALA A 91 4.05 11.09 1.91
N ARG A 92 4.43 12.28 1.47
CA ARG A 92 4.70 13.38 2.41
C ARG A 92 3.45 13.80 3.16
N ARG A 93 2.30 13.78 2.47
CA ARG A 93 1.04 14.11 3.13
C ARG A 93 0.64 13.07 4.16
N LEU A 94 0.90 11.80 3.86
CA LEU A 94 0.64 10.73 4.82
C LEU A 94 1.49 10.91 6.07
N GLU A 95 2.76 11.18 5.88
CA GLU A 95 3.67 11.35 7.00
C GLU A 95 3.25 12.51 7.87
N ALA A 96 2.90 13.64 7.26
CA ALA A 96 2.51 14.82 8.01
C ALA A 96 1.19 14.63 8.73
N ARG A 97 0.22 14.00 8.07
CA ARG A 97 -1.11 13.84 8.63
C ARG A 97 -1.16 12.82 9.76
N PHE A 98 -0.52 11.70 9.57
CA PHE A 98 -0.67 10.58 10.52
C PHE A 98 0.52 10.40 11.43
N ARG A 99 1.60 11.14 11.17
CA ARG A 99 2.82 11.09 11.99
C ARG A 99 3.36 9.67 12.11
N LEU A 100 3.30 8.96 11.01
CA LEU A 100 3.87 7.62 10.92
C LEU A 100 5.01 7.66 9.91
N PRO A 101 6.02 6.82 10.10
CA PRO A 101 7.07 6.74 9.09
C PRO A 101 6.51 6.21 7.79
N VAL A 102 6.98 6.75 6.68
CA VAL A 102 6.56 6.34 5.35
C VAL A 102 7.79 5.93 4.57
N GLU A 103 7.78 4.70 4.07
CA GLU A 103 8.87 4.17 3.23
C GLU A 103 8.43 4.18 1.78
N LEU A 104 9.37 4.52 0.90
CA LEU A 104 9.10 4.49 -0.53
C LEU A 104 9.75 3.24 -1.12
N THR A 105 9.05 2.59 -2.01
CA THR A 105 9.52 1.36 -2.64
C THR A 105 9.38 1.46 -4.14
N ASP A 106 10.42 1.09 -4.87
CA ASP A 106 10.38 1.06 -6.32
C ASP A 106 9.39 0.00 -6.77
N GLU A 107 8.40 0.40 -7.57
CA GLU A 107 7.35 -0.53 -7.99
C GLU A 107 7.24 -0.63 -9.50
N ARG A 108 8.36 -0.41 -10.20
CA ARG A 108 8.35 -0.38 -11.67
C ARG A 108 7.64 -1.55 -12.32
N LEU A 109 7.76 -2.75 -11.76
CA LEU A 109 7.19 -3.93 -12.38
C LEU A 109 6.00 -4.52 -11.64
N SER A 110 5.56 -3.89 -10.56
CA SER A 110 4.50 -4.48 -9.74
C SER A 110 3.17 -4.56 -10.49
N SER A 111 2.83 -3.54 -11.26
CA SER A 111 1.58 -3.57 -12.03
C SER A 111 1.61 -4.65 -13.09
N THR A 112 2.75 -4.83 -13.75
CA THR A 112 2.91 -5.87 -14.76
C THR A 112 2.75 -7.25 -14.12
N ALA A 113 3.38 -7.44 -12.97
CA ALA A 113 3.28 -8.72 -12.26
C ALA A 113 1.84 -8.99 -11.83
N ALA A 114 1.14 -7.96 -11.36
CA ALA A 114 -0.25 -8.11 -10.95
C ALA A 114 -1.13 -8.47 -12.14
N GLU A 115 -0.91 -7.81 -13.26
CA GLU A 115 -1.67 -8.09 -14.48
C GLU A 115 -1.47 -9.53 -14.92
N GLU A 116 -0.25 -10.00 -14.85
CA GLU A 116 0.05 -11.36 -15.25
C GLU A 116 -0.63 -12.38 -14.35
N THR A 117 -0.55 -12.16 -13.05
CA THR A 117 -1.22 -13.03 -12.10
C THR A 117 -2.71 -13.05 -12.35
N PHE A 118 -3.28 -11.88 -12.60
CA PHE A 118 -4.69 -11.75 -12.83
C PHE A 118 -5.12 -12.46 -14.11
N ARG A 119 -4.33 -12.33 -15.17
CA ARG A 119 -4.67 -12.97 -16.45
C ARG A 119 -4.80 -14.46 -16.27
N LYS A 120 -3.99 -15.06 -15.40
CA LYS A 120 -4.06 -16.47 -15.13
C LYS A 120 -5.30 -16.87 -14.33
N SER A 121 -5.90 -15.93 -13.62
CA SER A 121 -7.06 -16.22 -12.79
C SER A 121 -8.36 -16.23 -13.58
N GLY A 122 -8.37 -15.60 -14.77
CA GLY A 122 -9.56 -15.58 -15.59
C GLY A 122 -10.62 -14.57 -15.19
N LEU A 123 -10.33 -13.72 -14.23
CA LEU A 123 -11.28 -12.68 -13.83
C LEU A 123 -11.35 -11.57 -14.87
N GLY A 124 -12.45 -10.85 -14.88
CA GLY A 124 -12.62 -9.75 -15.82
C GLY A 124 -13.48 -8.64 -15.27
N GLY A 125 -13.56 -7.55 -16.02
CA GLY A 125 -14.44 -6.45 -15.71
C GLY A 125 -14.01 -5.64 -14.50
N ARG A 126 -15.00 -5.21 -13.72
CA ARG A 126 -14.76 -4.38 -12.56
C ARG A 126 -13.93 -5.10 -11.51
N LYS A 127 -14.22 -6.37 -11.30
CA LYS A 127 -13.45 -7.17 -10.37
C LYS A 127 -11.99 -7.22 -10.76
N ARG A 128 -11.74 -7.22 -12.07
CA ARG A 128 -10.38 -7.21 -12.56
C ARG A 128 -9.64 -5.97 -12.08
N LYS A 129 -10.27 -4.81 -12.23
CA LYS A 129 -9.63 -3.56 -11.84
C LYS A 129 -9.28 -3.54 -10.36
N GLN A 130 -10.24 -3.93 -9.52
CA GLN A 130 -10.00 -3.97 -8.09
C GLN A 130 -8.90 -4.93 -7.73
N THR A 131 -8.91 -6.11 -8.34
CA THR A 131 -7.93 -7.14 -8.03
C THR A 131 -6.53 -6.71 -8.46
N VAL A 132 -6.40 -6.11 -9.64
CA VAL A 132 -5.09 -5.70 -10.13
C VAL A 132 -4.46 -4.66 -9.22
N HIS A 133 -5.24 -3.66 -8.82
CA HIS A 133 -4.69 -2.60 -7.97
C HIS A 133 -4.33 -3.11 -6.59
N ALA A 134 -5.19 -3.94 -6.02
CA ALA A 134 -4.90 -4.53 -4.71
C ALA A 134 -3.70 -5.47 -4.78
N LEU A 135 -3.57 -6.24 -5.86
CA LEU A 135 -2.43 -7.13 -6.05
C LEU A 135 -1.14 -6.34 -6.22
N ALA A 136 -1.19 -5.22 -6.94
CA ALA A 136 -0.01 -4.39 -7.10
C ALA A 136 0.47 -3.90 -5.73
N ALA A 137 -0.46 -3.45 -4.88
CA ALA A 137 -0.10 -3.03 -3.54
C ALA A 137 0.46 -4.18 -2.72
N GLN A 138 -0.11 -5.38 -2.87
CA GLN A 138 0.38 -6.55 -2.16
C GLN A 138 1.80 -6.89 -2.61
N ILE A 139 2.08 -6.80 -3.90
CA ILE A 139 3.41 -7.09 -4.42
C ILE A 139 4.43 -6.08 -3.88
N ILE A 140 4.04 -4.81 -3.84
CA ILE A 140 4.89 -3.77 -3.27
C ILE A 140 5.21 -4.09 -1.82
N LEU A 141 4.19 -4.43 -1.05
CA LEU A 141 4.38 -4.70 0.37
C LEU A 141 5.18 -5.98 0.59
N GLN A 142 4.89 -7.02 -0.17
CA GLN A 142 5.62 -8.27 -0.01
C GLN A 142 7.09 -8.07 -0.34
N SER A 143 7.38 -7.27 -1.36
CA SER A 143 8.77 -6.96 -1.71
C SER A 143 9.46 -6.24 -0.55
N TYR A 144 8.77 -5.32 0.10
CA TYR A 144 9.31 -4.63 1.25
C TYR A 144 9.56 -5.59 2.41
N LEU A 145 8.61 -6.47 2.67
CA LEU A 145 8.73 -7.41 3.78
C LEU A 145 9.80 -8.47 3.54
N ASP A 146 10.03 -8.82 2.27
CA ASP A 146 11.04 -9.81 1.91
C ASP A 146 12.45 -9.25 1.97
N GLY A 147 12.57 -7.94 2.04
CA GLY A 147 13.88 -7.31 2.09
C GLY A 147 14.55 -7.52 3.43
N PRO A 148 15.79 -7.03 3.57
CA PRO A 148 16.49 -7.18 4.85
C PRO A 148 15.75 -6.42 5.95
N PRO A 149 15.90 -6.86 7.20
CA PRO A 149 15.24 -6.17 8.32
C PRO A 149 15.62 -4.70 8.36
N ARG A 150 14.66 -3.87 8.68
CA ARG A 150 14.86 -2.42 8.77
C ARG A 150 14.77 -1.98 10.21
N ARG A 151 15.37 -0.82 10.47
CA ARG A 151 15.37 -0.31 11.84
C ARG A 151 14.65 0.93 12.02
#